data_f8057fb495e5bd6915efb48e876c8a36
#
_entry.id   f8057fb495e5bd6915efb48e876c8a36
#
_cell.length_a   1.000
_cell.length_b   1.000
_cell.length_c   1.000
_cell.angle_alpha   90.00
_cell.angle_beta   90.00
_cell.angle_gamma   90.00
#
_symmetry.space_group_name_H-M   'P 1'
#
loop_
_entity.id
_entity.type
_entity.pdbx_description
1 polymer ?
#
loop_
_entity_poly.entity_id
_entity_poly.type
_entity_poly.pdbx_seq_one_letter_code
_entity_poly.pdbx_strand_id
1 'polypeptide(L)'
;MVLDSAAAERVETAFDEAQRKTRAPLVCVLARASLSLEAEFLLGACLIALAAPAPLLLFTRLSAQRIYIAQLIVVILAALLGSLPWLQQALVPRAMKRAASHRASLAQFAIRGLDRTGCGVLVYVSLAEHYVRIVPARDAASAISAKQWQDIVDSALPPLATGANETALVRLAERCADVLARPFPPPPNWAPPPQRRFHIV
;
A
#
# COMPACT_ATOMS: atom_id res chain seq x y z
N MET A 1 8.71 -5.18 -10.92
CA MET A 1 10.08 -4.79 -10.54
C MET A 1 9.96 -3.58 -9.64
N VAL A 2 10.52 -3.63 -8.43
CA VAL A 2 10.56 -2.47 -7.53
C VAL A 2 11.58 -1.50 -8.12
N LEU A 3 11.41 -0.20 -7.88
CA LEU A 3 12.32 0.84 -8.34
C LEU A 3 13.78 0.45 -8.09
N ASP A 4 14.63 0.67 -9.07
CA ASP A 4 16.09 0.64 -8.93
C ASP A 4 16.54 1.76 -7.98
N SER A 5 17.71 1.61 -7.36
CA SER A 5 18.24 2.59 -6.40
C SER A 5 18.36 3.99 -7.01
N ALA A 6 18.80 4.08 -8.26
CA ALA A 6 18.90 5.34 -9.00
C ALA A 6 17.51 5.97 -9.26
N ALA A 7 16.50 5.15 -9.56
CA ALA A 7 15.13 5.63 -9.71
C ALA A 7 14.53 6.10 -8.37
N ALA A 8 14.84 5.41 -7.29
CA ALA A 8 14.40 5.82 -5.94
C ALA A 8 15.00 7.18 -5.54
N GLU A 9 16.27 7.43 -5.88
CA GLU A 9 16.94 8.71 -5.64
C GLU A 9 16.32 9.85 -6.46
N ARG A 10 15.98 9.60 -7.73
CA ARG A 10 15.28 10.59 -8.57
C ARG A 10 13.89 10.92 -8.01
N VAL A 11 13.17 9.93 -7.52
CA VAL A 11 11.87 10.16 -6.87
C VAL A 11 12.04 10.95 -5.59
N GLU A 12 13.02 10.63 -4.73
CA GLU A 12 13.33 11.42 -3.52
C GLU A 12 13.63 12.88 -3.88
N THR A 13 14.47 13.11 -4.90
CA THR A 13 14.79 14.45 -5.39
C THR A 13 13.54 15.20 -5.86
N ALA A 14 12.64 14.54 -6.59
CA ALA A 14 11.39 15.14 -7.04
C ALA A 14 10.48 15.55 -5.86
N PHE A 15 10.41 14.73 -4.81
CA PHE A 15 9.66 15.08 -3.59
C PHE A 15 10.34 16.20 -2.79
N ASP A 16 11.67 16.28 -2.80
CA ASP A 16 12.40 17.39 -2.19
C ASP A 16 12.18 18.71 -2.94
N GLU A 17 12.18 18.68 -4.26
CA GLU A 17 11.84 19.86 -5.09
C GLU A 17 10.38 20.28 -4.90
N ALA A 18 9.46 19.31 -4.85
CA ALA A 18 8.07 19.55 -4.53
C ALA A 18 7.89 20.25 -3.18
N GLN A 19 8.64 19.80 -2.17
CA GLN A 19 8.60 20.39 -0.83
C GLN A 19 9.11 21.84 -0.78
N ARG A 20 9.99 22.24 -1.68
CA ARG A 20 10.46 23.65 -1.76
C ARG A 20 9.35 24.60 -2.21
N LYS A 21 8.35 24.10 -2.94
CA LYS A 21 7.23 24.90 -3.45
C LYS A 21 6.11 25.09 -2.42
N THR A 22 6.10 24.34 -1.31
CA THR A 22 5.05 24.41 -0.29
C THR A 22 5.58 24.15 1.11
N ARG A 23 4.98 24.81 2.11
CA ARG A 23 5.26 24.53 3.53
C ARG A 23 4.56 23.27 4.03
N ALA A 24 3.57 22.75 3.30
CA ALA A 24 2.85 21.53 3.67
C ALA A 24 3.77 20.33 3.56
N PRO A 25 4.02 19.55 4.63
CA PRO A 25 4.84 18.34 4.56
C PRO A 25 4.27 17.34 3.57
N LEU A 26 5.05 16.98 2.56
CA LEU A 26 4.68 16.01 1.53
C LEU A 26 5.58 14.77 1.65
N VAL A 27 4.96 13.62 1.90
CA VAL A 27 5.66 12.34 2.05
C VAL A 27 5.04 11.30 1.12
N CYS A 28 5.88 10.50 0.49
CA CYS A 28 5.47 9.38 -0.34
C CYS A 28 5.86 8.05 0.30
N VAL A 29 4.93 7.12 0.30
CA VAL A 29 5.16 5.73 0.71
C VAL A 29 4.82 4.81 -0.45
N LEU A 30 5.82 4.09 -0.92
CA LEU A 30 5.70 3.05 -1.92
C LEU A 30 5.70 1.69 -1.21
N ALA A 31 4.55 1.03 -1.20
CA ALA A 31 4.42 -0.32 -0.70
C ALA A 31 4.51 -1.33 -1.85
N ARG A 32 5.27 -2.41 -1.64
CA ARG A 32 5.29 -3.54 -2.60
C ARG A 32 3.93 -4.22 -2.63
N ALA A 33 3.36 -4.47 -1.45
CA ALA A 33 2.01 -4.98 -1.24
C ALA A 33 1.49 -4.42 0.08
N SER A 34 0.19 -4.13 0.13
CA SER A 34 -0.47 -3.64 1.35
C SER A 34 -1.02 -4.76 2.22
N LEU A 35 -1.07 -5.96 1.69
CA LEU A 35 -1.59 -7.15 2.35
C LEU A 35 -0.46 -8.16 2.56
N SER A 36 -0.14 -8.46 3.80
CA SER A 36 0.64 -9.64 4.16
C SER A 36 -0.33 -10.82 4.30
N LEU A 37 -0.61 -11.46 3.17
CA LEU A 37 -1.56 -12.58 3.12
C LEU A 37 -1.01 -13.87 3.75
N GLU A 38 0.28 -13.93 4.02
CA GLU A 38 0.94 -15.13 4.54
C GLU A 38 0.31 -15.62 5.85
N ALA A 39 0.06 -14.71 6.79
CA ALA A 39 -0.55 -15.05 8.07
C ALA A 39 -2.02 -15.48 7.93
N GLU A 40 -2.78 -14.83 7.07
CA GLU A 40 -4.21 -15.14 6.83
C GLU A 40 -4.37 -16.47 6.09
N PHE A 41 -3.51 -16.76 5.10
CA PHE A 41 -3.50 -18.07 4.43
C PHE A 41 -3.06 -19.18 5.38
N LEU A 42 -2.06 -18.95 6.21
CA LEU A 42 -1.63 -19.92 7.22
C LEU A 42 -2.74 -20.21 8.22
N LEU A 43 -3.43 -19.20 8.71
CA LEU A 43 -4.58 -19.34 9.60
C LEU A 43 -5.72 -20.12 8.93
N GLY A 44 -6.04 -19.79 7.69
CA GLY A 44 -7.03 -20.51 6.89
C GLY A 44 -6.66 -21.98 6.69
N ALA A 45 -5.41 -22.27 6.35
CA ALA A 45 -4.89 -23.62 6.24
C ALA A 45 -5.00 -24.41 7.55
N CYS A 46 -4.66 -23.77 8.68
CA CYS A 46 -4.81 -24.38 10.00
C CYS A 46 -6.28 -24.69 10.34
N LEU A 47 -7.21 -23.79 10.03
CA LEU A 47 -8.64 -24.01 10.25
C LEU A 47 -9.19 -25.15 9.40
N ILE A 48 -8.80 -25.22 8.13
CA ILE A 48 -9.17 -26.32 7.23
C ILE A 48 -8.60 -27.64 7.75
N ALA A 49 -7.34 -27.64 8.16
CA ALA A 49 -6.69 -28.83 8.71
C ALA A 49 -7.36 -29.32 10.00
N LEU A 50 -7.80 -28.40 10.86
CA LEU A 50 -8.50 -28.73 12.09
C LEU A 50 -9.93 -29.27 11.83
N ALA A 51 -10.58 -28.75 10.79
CA ALA A 51 -11.93 -29.17 10.41
C ALA A 51 -11.95 -30.49 9.61
N ALA A 52 -10.88 -30.83 8.89
CA ALA A 52 -10.81 -31.99 7.99
C ALA A 52 -11.11 -33.36 8.65
N PRO A 53 -10.70 -33.65 9.90
CA PRO A 53 -10.99 -34.91 10.56
C PRO A 53 -12.50 -35.14 10.84
N ALA A 54 -13.26 -34.07 11.08
CA ALA A 54 -14.66 -34.18 11.48
C ALA A 54 -15.52 -34.90 10.42
N PRO A 55 -15.56 -34.52 9.13
CA PRO A 55 -16.32 -35.27 8.12
C PRO A 55 -15.73 -36.64 7.86
N LEU A 56 -14.42 -36.83 7.95
CA LEU A 56 -13.81 -38.16 7.76
C LEU A 56 -14.23 -39.13 8.86
N LEU A 57 -14.33 -38.73 10.11
CA LEU A 57 -14.81 -39.51 11.22
C LEU A 57 -16.33 -39.83 11.13
N LEU A 58 -17.13 -38.87 10.65
CA LEU A 58 -18.58 -39.03 10.56
C LEU A 58 -19.03 -39.89 9.37
N PHE A 59 -18.35 -39.75 8.22
CA PHE A 59 -18.79 -40.35 6.97
C PHE A 59 -17.95 -41.53 6.50
N THR A 60 -16.81 -41.84 7.16
CA THR A 60 -15.94 -42.94 6.74
C THR A 60 -15.59 -43.87 7.92
N ARG A 61 -15.32 -45.11 7.62
CA ARG A 61 -14.81 -46.11 8.59
C ARG A 61 -13.28 -46.24 8.48
N LEU A 62 -12.59 -45.14 8.23
CA LEU A 62 -11.14 -45.13 8.12
C LEU A 62 -10.49 -45.28 9.49
N SER A 63 -9.35 -45.97 9.56
CA SER A 63 -8.55 -46.03 10.78
C SER A 63 -7.99 -44.65 11.13
N ALA A 64 -7.81 -44.37 12.41
CA ALA A 64 -7.25 -43.09 12.90
C ALA A 64 -5.93 -42.73 12.21
N GLN A 65 -5.10 -43.73 11.91
CA GLN A 65 -3.83 -43.52 11.19
C GLN A 65 -4.03 -42.96 9.77
N ARG A 66 -5.05 -43.47 9.03
CA ARG A 66 -5.35 -42.97 7.67
C ARG A 66 -5.92 -41.58 7.69
N ILE A 67 -6.73 -41.24 8.71
CA ILE A 67 -7.26 -39.89 8.90
C ILE A 67 -6.11 -38.91 9.19
N TYR A 68 -5.17 -39.28 10.04
CA TYR A 68 -4.00 -38.45 10.33
C TYR A 68 -3.12 -38.23 9.11
N ILE A 69 -2.87 -39.25 8.29
CA ILE A 69 -2.09 -39.09 7.05
C ILE A 69 -2.83 -38.17 6.07
N ALA A 70 -4.13 -38.31 5.91
CA ALA A 70 -4.95 -37.45 5.05
C ALA A 70 -4.89 -35.99 5.53
N GLN A 71 -5.00 -35.77 6.82
CA GLN A 71 -4.86 -34.42 7.42
C GLN A 71 -3.49 -33.81 7.14
N LEU A 72 -2.41 -34.59 7.29
CA LEU A 72 -1.05 -34.13 7.02
C LEU A 72 -0.88 -33.72 5.55
N ILE A 73 -1.43 -34.50 4.62
CA ILE A 73 -1.40 -34.20 3.18
C ILE A 73 -2.15 -32.89 2.91
N VAL A 74 -3.33 -32.70 3.50
CA VAL A 74 -4.11 -31.46 3.35
C VAL A 74 -3.36 -30.24 3.85
N VAL A 75 -2.69 -30.32 5.01
CA VAL A 75 -1.86 -29.23 5.56
C VAL A 75 -0.72 -28.88 4.63
N ILE A 76 0.03 -29.90 4.15
CA ILE A 76 1.16 -29.69 3.24
C ILE A 76 0.70 -29.05 1.94
N LEU A 77 -0.39 -29.56 1.35
CA LEU A 77 -0.95 -28.99 0.11
C LEU A 77 -1.44 -27.55 0.32
N ALA A 78 -2.11 -27.26 1.43
CA ALA A 78 -2.58 -25.91 1.75
C ALA A 78 -1.40 -24.94 1.96
N ALA A 79 -0.34 -25.38 2.63
CA ALA A 79 0.86 -24.58 2.82
C ALA A 79 1.59 -24.31 1.49
N LEU A 80 1.74 -25.34 0.63
CA LEU A 80 2.34 -25.21 -0.69
C LEU A 80 1.51 -24.27 -1.60
N LEU A 81 0.20 -24.44 -1.64
CA LEU A 81 -0.69 -23.57 -2.41
C LEU A 81 -0.69 -22.14 -1.86
N GLY A 82 -0.68 -21.99 -0.53
CA GLY A 82 -0.60 -20.70 0.13
C GLY A 82 0.74 -19.97 -0.07
N SER A 83 1.82 -20.67 -0.43
CA SER A 83 3.10 -20.04 -0.75
C SER A 83 3.18 -19.48 -2.19
N LEU A 84 2.20 -19.77 -3.05
CA LEU A 84 2.19 -19.31 -4.44
C LEU A 84 1.62 -17.90 -4.58
N PRO A 85 2.44 -16.87 -4.88
CA PRO A 85 2.00 -15.47 -4.88
C PRO A 85 0.90 -15.18 -5.91
N TRP A 86 0.88 -15.87 -7.05
CA TRP A 86 -0.17 -15.70 -8.06
C TRP A 86 -1.53 -16.19 -7.57
N LEU A 87 -1.56 -17.27 -6.79
CA LEU A 87 -2.80 -17.85 -6.24
C LEU A 87 -3.34 -16.94 -5.13
N GLN A 88 -2.47 -16.41 -4.27
CA GLN A 88 -2.84 -15.42 -3.26
C GLN A 88 -3.51 -14.19 -3.90
N GLN A 89 -2.92 -13.69 -4.99
CA GLN A 89 -3.47 -12.53 -5.70
C GLN A 89 -4.82 -12.83 -6.37
N ALA A 90 -5.03 -14.06 -6.88
CA ALA A 90 -6.26 -14.44 -7.54
C ALA A 90 -7.42 -14.67 -6.56
N LEU A 91 -7.14 -15.26 -5.39
CA LEU A 91 -8.15 -15.63 -4.39
C LEU A 91 -8.68 -14.45 -3.58
N VAL A 92 -7.90 -13.35 -3.47
CA VAL A 92 -8.32 -12.22 -2.66
C VAL A 92 -9.24 -11.28 -3.43
N PRO A 93 -10.47 -11.05 -2.94
CA PRO A 93 -11.39 -10.10 -3.56
C PRO A 93 -10.80 -8.69 -3.64
N ARG A 94 -11.09 -7.98 -4.73
CA ARG A 94 -10.62 -6.59 -4.93
C ARG A 94 -11.04 -5.65 -3.79
N ALA A 95 -12.20 -5.90 -3.18
CA ALA A 95 -12.68 -5.13 -2.03
C ALA A 95 -11.76 -5.27 -0.81
N MET A 96 -11.28 -6.48 -0.52
CA MET A 96 -10.34 -6.71 0.59
C MET A 96 -8.99 -6.05 0.33
N LYS A 97 -8.47 -6.14 -0.89
CA LYS A 97 -7.23 -5.44 -1.30
C LYS A 97 -7.35 -3.94 -1.07
N ARG A 98 -8.44 -3.33 -1.54
CA ARG A 98 -8.68 -1.89 -1.34
C ARG A 98 -8.83 -1.52 0.13
N ALA A 99 -9.53 -2.32 0.93
CA ALA A 99 -9.69 -2.08 2.36
C ALA A 99 -8.36 -2.17 3.12
N ALA A 100 -7.49 -3.12 2.75
CA ALA A 100 -6.16 -3.24 3.34
C ALA A 100 -5.27 -2.06 2.97
N SER A 101 -5.20 -1.68 1.68
CA SER A 101 -4.45 -0.52 1.23
C SER A 101 -4.96 0.78 1.88
N HIS A 102 -6.27 0.88 2.09
CA HIS A 102 -6.87 2.00 2.82
C HIS A 102 -6.38 2.06 4.27
N ARG A 103 -6.44 0.93 5.00
CA ARG A 103 -5.95 0.87 6.40
C ARG A 103 -4.45 1.11 6.48
N ALA A 104 -3.67 0.52 5.58
CA ALA A 104 -2.23 0.73 5.51
C ALA A 104 -1.87 2.21 5.25
N SER A 105 -2.59 2.89 4.35
CA SER A 105 -2.35 4.32 4.08
C SER A 105 -2.62 5.20 5.31
N LEU A 106 -3.69 4.93 6.07
CA LEU A 106 -4.00 5.65 7.31
C LEU A 106 -2.97 5.37 8.41
N ALA A 107 -2.54 4.11 8.55
CA ALA A 107 -1.49 3.74 9.50
C ALA A 107 -0.16 4.46 9.18
N GLN A 108 0.25 4.49 7.91
CA GLN A 108 1.45 5.21 7.47
C GLN A 108 1.33 6.73 7.69
N PHE A 109 0.16 7.30 7.50
CA PHE A 109 -0.11 8.71 7.77
C PHE A 109 0.08 9.05 9.26
N ALA A 110 -0.47 8.22 10.15
CA ALA A 110 -0.34 8.40 11.60
C ALA A 110 1.10 8.15 12.10
N ILE A 111 1.76 7.09 11.62
CA ILE A 111 3.16 6.76 11.99
C ILE A 111 4.10 7.91 11.67
N ARG A 112 3.88 8.64 10.57
CA ARG A 112 4.71 9.78 10.16
C ARG A 112 4.30 11.10 10.80
N GLY A 113 3.29 11.10 11.66
CA GLY A 113 2.83 12.29 12.37
C GLY A 113 2.30 13.40 11.47
N LEU A 114 1.88 13.08 10.24
CA LEU A 114 1.35 14.05 9.29
C LEU A 114 0.01 14.63 9.72
N ASP A 115 -0.72 13.92 10.57
CA ASP A 115 -1.94 14.36 11.24
C ASP A 115 -1.72 15.56 12.15
N ARG A 116 -0.53 15.66 12.77
CA ARG A 116 -0.18 16.73 13.72
C ARG A 116 0.14 18.04 13.06
N THR A 117 0.50 18.02 11.80
CA THR A 117 0.93 19.23 11.06
C THR A 117 -0.23 20.05 10.51
N GLY A 118 -1.45 19.55 10.57
CA GLY A 118 -2.66 20.18 10.00
C GLY A 118 -2.68 20.20 8.47
N CYS A 119 -1.57 20.48 7.81
CA CYS A 119 -1.47 20.58 6.35
C CYS A 119 -0.66 19.45 5.68
N GLY A 120 -0.22 18.43 6.44
CA GLY A 120 0.57 17.32 5.89
C GLY A 120 -0.19 16.48 4.87
N VAL A 121 0.52 15.94 3.89
CA VAL A 121 -0.04 15.10 2.83
C VAL A 121 0.80 13.84 2.65
N LEU A 122 0.14 12.70 2.71
CA LEU A 122 0.72 11.40 2.37
C LEU A 122 0.27 10.97 0.98
N VAL A 123 1.22 10.66 0.12
CA VAL A 123 1.00 9.93 -1.13
C VAL A 123 1.32 8.47 -0.86
N TYR A 124 0.32 7.61 -0.88
CA TYR A 124 0.47 6.18 -0.69
C TYR A 124 0.25 5.44 -2.00
N VAL A 125 1.24 4.65 -2.40
CA VAL A 125 1.18 3.85 -3.64
C VAL A 125 1.46 2.40 -3.30
N SER A 126 0.56 1.50 -3.67
CA SER A 126 0.75 0.06 -3.56
C SER A 126 0.81 -0.56 -4.94
N LEU A 127 1.96 -1.18 -5.26
CA LEU A 127 2.22 -1.72 -6.60
C LEU A 127 1.41 -2.99 -6.88
N ALA A 128 1.35 -3.92 -5.92
CA ALA A 128 0.66 -5.19 -6.12
C ALA A 128 -0.86 -5.03 -6.29
N GLU A 129 -1.46 -4.06 -5.62
CA GLU A 129 -2.88 -3.77 -5.68
C GLU A 129 -3.24 -2.72 -6.74
N HIS A 130 -2.26 -2.13 -7.43
CA HIS A 130 -2.43 -0.99 -8.34
C HIS A 130 -3.26 0.12 -7.68
N TYR A 131 -2.90 0.45 -6.46
CA TYR A 131 -3.66 1.36 -5.62
C TYR A 131 -2.84 2.61 -5.32
N VAL A 132 -3.43 3.76 -5.62
CA VAL A 132 -2.88 5.08 -5.28
C VAL A 132 -3.87 5.80 -4.41
N ARG A 133 -3.39 6.41 -3.34
CA ARG A 133 -4.21 7.24 -2.46
C ARG A 133 -3.42 8.42 -1.96
N ILE A 134 -4.07 9.57 -1.95
CA ILE A 134 -3.59 10.76 -1.26
C ILE A 134 -4.39 10.91 0.03
N VAL A 135 -3.69 11.04 1.15
CA VAL A 135 -4.28 11.26 2.48
C VAL A 135 -3.85 12.64 2.96
N PRO A 136 -4.70 13.66 2.78
CA PRO A 136 -4.43 14.99 3.29
C PRO A 136 -4.76 15.10 4.78
N ALA A 137 -4.02 15.90 5.53
CA ALA A 137 -4.40 16.34 6.86
C ALA A 137 -5.58 17.34 6.78
N ARG A 138 -6.14 17.68 7.92
CA ARG A 138 -7.39 18.43 8.04
C ARG A 138 -7.42 19.73 7.23
N ASP A 139 -6.39 20.56 7.34
CA ASP A 139 -6.37 21.86 6.67
C ASP A 139 -6.16 21.70 5.16
N ALA A 140 -5.33 20.73 4.74
CA ALA A 140 -5.14 20.41 3.33
C ALA A 140 -6.43 19.83 2.70
N ALA A 141 -7.17 19.00 3.47
CA ALA A 141 -8.47 18.47 3.01
C ALA A 141 -9.53 19.55 2.88
N SER A 142 -9.47 20.60 3.72
CA SER A 142 -10.40 21.73 3.67
C SER A 142 -10.06 22.72 2.56
N ALA A 143 -8.78 22.93 2.27
CA ALA A 143 -8.30 23.90 1.29
C ALA A 143 -8.39 23.39 -0.17
N ILE A 144 -8.34 22.08 -0.38
CA ILE A 144 -8.27 21.47 -1.71
C ILE A 144 -9.44 20.51 -1.88
N SER A 145 -10.17 20.64 -2.98
CA SER A 145 -11.37 19.84 -3.22
C SER A 145 -11.02 18.35 -3.47
N ALA A 146 -11.96 17.46 -3.12
CA ALA A 146 -11.82 16.03 -3.37
C ALA A 146 -11.60 15.72 -4.87
N LYS A 147 -12.20 16.52 -5.77
CA LYS A 147 -11.99 16.38 -7.21
C LYS A 147 -10.54 16.65 -7.61
N GLN A 148 -9.92 17.71 -7.08
CA GLN A 148 -8.51 18.00 -7.37
C GLN A 148 -7.57 16.88 -6.90
N TRP A 149 -7.83 16.31 -5.72
CA TRP A 149 -7.08 15.13 -5.26
C TRP A 149 -7.27 13.92 -6.18
N GLN A 150 -8.51 13.71 -6.65
CA GLN A 150 -8.79 12.61 -7.58
C GLN A 150 -8.10 12.81 -8.92
N ASP A 151 -8.13 14.03 -9.47
CA ASP A 151 -7.45 14.36 -10.74
C ASP A 151 -5.94 14.11 -10.67
N ILE A 152 -5.32 14.36 -9.50
CA ILE A 152 -3.90 14.03 -9.27
C ILE A 152 -3.68 12.52 -9.31
N VAL A 153 -4.51 11.75 -8.60
CA VAL A 153 -4.44 10.28 -8.58
C VAL A 153 -4.62 9.71 -9.99
N ASP A 154 -5.65 10.18 -10.71
CA ASP A 154 -5.97 9.70 -12.06
C ASP A 154 -4.84 9.98 -13.05
N SER A 155 -4.09 11.08 -12.87
CA SER A 155 -2.93 11.41 -13.71
C SER A 155 -1.77 10.41 -13.58
N ALA A 156 -1.69 9.70 -12.46
CA ALA A 156 -0.62 8.74 -12.17
C ALA A 156 -0.98 7.30 -12.55
N LEU A 157 -2.28 6.99 -12.72
CA LEU A 157 -2.72 5.62 -13.04
C LEU A 157 -2.19 5.09 -14.38
N PRO A 158 -2.20 5.85 -15.50
CA PRO A 158 -1.69 5.35 -16.78
C PRO A 158 -0.22 4.92 -16.73
N PRO A 159 0.74 5.72 -16.23
CA PRO A 159 2.12 5.28 -16.14
C PRO A 159 2.32 4.12 -15.16
N LEU A 160 1.56 4.03 -14.07
CA LEU A 160 1.60 2.87 -13.16
C LEU A 160 1.12 1.60 -13.85
N ALA A 161 0.09 1.67 -14.67
CA ALA A 161 -0.44 0.52 -15.41
C ALA A 161 0.57 -0.02 -16.44
N THR A 162 1.44 0.83 -16.97
CA THR A 162 2.52 0.44 -17.91
C THR A 162 3.82 0.06 -17.21
N GLY A 163 3.86 0.08 -15.87
CA GLY A 163 5.06 -0.21 -15.08
C GLY A 163 6.07 0.93 -15.00
N ALA A 164 5.74 2.11 -15.54
CA ALA A 164 6.58 3.32 -15.45
C ALA A 164 6.43 3.98 -14.06
N ASN A 165 6.76 3.23 -13.02
CA ASN A 165 6.54 3.62 -11.62
C ASN A 165 7.24 4.92 -11.24
N GLU A 166 8.48 5.13 -11.70
CA GLU A 166 9.25 6.35 -11.47
C GLU A 166 8.51 7.59 -12.02
N THR A 167 8.11 7.53 -13.30
CA THR A 167 7.39 8.63 -13.95
C THR A 167 6.09 8.96 -13.23
N ALA A 168 5.37 7.94 -12.76
CA ALA A 168 4.14 8.11 -12.00
C ALA A 168 4.40 8.85 -10.68
N LEU A 169 5.43 8.45 -9.93
CA LEU A 169 5.75 9.03 -8.63
C LEU A 169 6.26 10.48 -8.76
N VAL A 170 7.11 10.76 -9.75
CA VAL A 170 7.57 12.13 -10.06
C VAL A 170 6.37 13.02 -10.40
N ARG A 171 5.47 12.55 -11.26
CA ARG A 171 4.25 13.29 -11.61
C ARG A 171 3.35 13.54 -10.41
N LEU A 172 3.23 12.57 -9.49
CA LEU A 172 2.49 12.76 -8.23
C LEU A 172 3.12 13.87 -7.38
N ALA A 173 4.45 13.88 -7.24
CA ALA A 173 5.16 14.92 -6.50
C ALA A 173 4.90 16.31 -7.07
N GLU A 174 5.08 16.48 -8.38
CA GLU A 174 4.88 17.76 -9.08
C GLU A 174 3.43 18.26 -8.94
N ARG A 175 2.46 17.41 -9.24
CA ARG A 175 1.03 17.76 -9.16
C ARG A 175 0.57 18.09 -7.73
N CYS A 176 1.04 17.33 -6.74
CA CYS A 176 0.78 17.66 -5.34
C CYS A 176 1.37 19.01 -4.96
N ALA A 177 2.61 19.30 -5.37
CA ALA A 177 3.25 20.58 -5.10
C ALA A 177 2.49 21.76 -5.72
N ASP A 178 2.07 21.65 -6.98
CA ASP A 178 1.36 22.72 -7.68
C ASP A 178 0.02 23.06 -7.02
N VAL A 179 -0.70 22.05 -6.52
CA VAL A 179 -1.98 22.24 -5.85
C VAL A 179 -1.78 22.76 -4.42
N LEU A 180 -0.73 22.32 -3.71
CA LEU A 180 -0.43 22.73 -2.35
C LEU A 180 0.22 24.12 -2.26
N ALA A 181 0.94 24.55 -3.29
CA ALA A 181 1.65 25.83 -3.30
C ALA A 181 0.74 27.05 -3.08
N ARG A 182 -0.51 26.98 -3.58
CA ARG A 182 -1.47 28.09 -3.45
C ARG A 182 -1.98 28.28 -2.01
N PRO A 183 -2.56 27.23 -1.36
CA PRO A 183 -3.07 27.37 0.00
C PRO A 183 -1.97 27.38 1.07
N PHE A 184 -0.80 26.79 0.78
CA PHE A 184 0.30 26.65 1.73
C PHE A 184 1.63 27.11 1.13
N PRO A 185 1.77 28.41 0.77
CA PRO A 185 3.00 28.92 0.20
C PRO A 185 4.16 28.82 1.22
N PRO A 186 5.39 28.62 0.77
CA PRO A 186 6.54 28.63 1.64
C PRO A 186 6.79 30.07 2.14
N PRO A 187 7.18 30.25 3.41
CA PRO A 187 7.58 31.57 3.91
C PRO A 187 8.89 32.05 3.26
N PRO A 188 9.19 33.36 3.29
CA PRO A 188 10.47 33.88 2.82
C PRO A 188 11.64 33.14 3.49
N ASN A 189 12.65 32.77 2.70
CA ASN A 189 13.83 32.02 3.14
C ASN A 189 13.51 30.60 3.68
N TRP A 190 12.42 30.00 3.21
CA TRP A 190 12.05 28.65 3.58
C TRP A 190 13.10 27.62 3.10
N ALA A 191 13.65 26.89 4.06
CA ALA A 191 14.40 25.67 3.81
C ALA A 191 13.59 24.49 4.39
N PRO A 192 13.20 23.53 3.56
CA PRO A 192 12.48 22.37 4.08
C PRO A 192 13.37 21.59 5.05
N PRO A 193 12.80 21.06 6.16
CA PRO A 193 13.58 20.30 7.12
C PRO A 193 14.24 19.07 6.43
N PRO A 194 15.48 18.74 6.79
CA PRO A 194 16.20 17.60 6.23
C PRO A 194 15.56 16.30 6.75
N GLN A 195 14.64 15.76 5.99
CA GLN A 195 13.99 14.48 6.30
C GLN A 195 13.74 13.72 5.00
N ARG A 196 13.82 12.41 5.08
CA ARG A 196 13.50 11.55 3.95
C ARG A 196 12.01 11.64 3.64
N ARG A 197 11.65 11.86 2.36
CA ARG A 197 10.26 12.04 1.90
C ARG A 197 9.73 10.86 1.12
N PHE A 198 10.62 10.05 0.58
CA PHE A 198 10.25 8.83 -0.12
C PHE A 198 10.65 7.59 0.69
N HIS A 199 9.69 6.71 0.94
CA HIS A 199 9.89 5.49 1.72
C HIS A 199 9.36 4.28 0.96
N ILE A 200 10.15 3.22 0.93
CA ILE A 200 9.75 1.91 0.40
C ILE A 200 9.46 0.99 1.59
N VAL A 201 8.29 0.37 1.61
CA VAL A 201 7.81 -0.56 2.66
C VAL A 201 7.24 -1.85 2.05
#